data_6df58c8d69bdecf6d9a7bc9fc771c157
#
_entry.id   6df58c8d69bdecf6d9a7bc9fc771c157
#
_cell.length_a   1.000
_cell.length_b   1.000
_cell.length_c   1.000
_cell.angle_alpha   90.00
_cell.angle_beta   90.00
_cell.angle_gamma   90.00
#
_symmetry.space_group_name_H-M   'P 1'
#
loop_
_entity.id
_entity.type
_entity.pdbx_description
1 polymer ?
#
loop_
_entity_poly.entity_id
_entity_poly.type
_entity_poly.pdbx_seq_one_letter_code
_entity_poly.pdbx_strand_id
1 'polypeptide(L)'
;VVANAPGGSVIELSIGDETTVTIPETILIDKNLTIDGKGKTISVAEPGVSNYRIFKIGLYEPEDGAELISLTLKNCTLYGGDGTALVDTETTMATWSATILVGANGTLTGENLLFDKAKNGYAAGIMACGDITLTNCTFQNLSGTKAGGALYTNKGVTGRFTNCTFTNNTSEAHGGAVCCSGSTNYFTDCVFTGNTSTGKSTNGGAIFLQNAGASAE
;
A
#
# COMPACT_ATOMS: atom_id res chain seq x y z
N VAL A 1 5.92 18.38 9.02
CA VAL A 1 5.96 17.66 10.32
C VAL A 1 6.79 16.38 10.17
N VAL A 2 6.45 15.48 9.25
CA VAL A 2 7.17 14.20 9.06
C VAL A 2 8.66 14.41 8.81
N ALA A 3 9.04 15.30 7.87
CA ALA A 3 10.43 15.55 7.51
C ALA A 3 11.30 16.00 8.70
N ASN A 4 10.74 16.76 9.64
CA ASN A 4 11.45 17.33 10.78
C ASN A 4 11.34 16.50 12.07
N ALA A 5 10.57 15.40 12.07
CA ALA A 5 10.46 14.55 13.23
C ALA A 5 11.75 13.72 13.43
N PRO A 6 12.30 13.63 14.64
CA PRO A 6 13.38 12.68 14.93
C PRO A 6 12.98 11.25 14.64
N GLY A 7 13.97 10.38 14.34
CA GLY A 7 13.72 8.93 14.25
C GLY A 7 13.15 8.39 15.57
N GLY A 8 12.21 7.43 15.47
CA GLY A 8 11.48 6.88 16.61
C GLY A 8 10.32 7.73 17.12
N SER A 9 10.07 8.90 16.51
CA SER A 9 8.97 9.77 16.93
C SER A 9 7.59 9.16 16.69
N VAL A 10 6.64 9.54 17.56
CA VAL A 10 5.19 9.33 17.35
C VAL A 10 4.56 10.63 16.90
N ILE A 11 3.92 10.63 15.75
CA ILE A 11 3.19 11.77 15.19
C ILE A 11 1.71 11.48 15.31
N GLU A 12 0.98 12.29 16.06
CA GLU A 12 -0.48 12.23 16.14
C GLU A 12 -1.10 13.32 15.26
N LEU A 13 -2.11 12.96 14.46
CA LEU A 13 -2.82 13.93 13.65
C LEU A 13 -3.83 14.69 14.53
N SER A 14 -3.53 15.96 14.80
CA SER A 14 -4.40 16.88 15.53
C SER A 14 -4.67 18.09 14.65
N ILE A 15 -5.82 18.11 13.99
CA ILE A 15 -6.22 19.12 12.98
C ILE A 15 -7.54 19.82 13.38
N GLY A 16 -7.78 19.95 14.68
CA GLY A 16 -9.00 20.57 15.19
C GLY A 16 -10.26 19.80 14.75
N ASP A 17 -11.26 20.52 14.29
CA ASP A 17 -12.54 19.97 13.82
C ASP A 17 -12.47 19.36 12.40
N GLU A 18 -11.40 19.59 11.68
CA GLU A 18 -11.23 18.99 10.36
C GLU A 18 -11.05 17.48 10.44
N THR A 19 -11.54 16.78 9.42
CA THR A 19 -11.48 15.31 9.35
C THR A 19 -10.44 14.80 8.37
N THR A 20 -9.95 15.67 7.47
CA THR A 20 -9.07 15.29 6.39
C THR A 20 -7.80 16.15 6.36
N VAL A 21 -6.66 15.48 6.29
CA VAL A 21 -5.36 16.08 5.95
C VAL A 21 -5.11 15.86 4.48
N THR A 22 -5.11 16.92 3.68
CA THR A 22 -4.74 16.85 2.27
C THR A 22 -3.23 17.08 2.13
N ILE A 23 -2.55 16.13 1.51
CA ILE A 23 -1.12 16.23 1.23
C ILE A 23 -0.89 16.75 -0.20
N PRO A 24 0.10 17.62 -0.43
CA PRO A 24 0.38 18.17 -1.76
C PRO A 24 1.31 17.28 -2.60
N GLU A 25 2.03 16.37 -1.98
CA GLU A 25 3.04 15.52 -2.60
C GLU A 25 3.28 14.24 -1.79
N THR A 26 4.03 13.29 -2.33
CA THR A 26 4.39 12.05 -1.63
C THR A 26 5.21 12.35 -0.36
N ILE A 27 4.80 11.75 0.75
CA ILE A 27 5.55 11.81 2.01
C ILE A 27 6.60 10.70 2.00
N LEU A 28 7.88 11.08 1.98
CA LEU A 28 8.98 10.13 2.13
C LEU A 28 9.20 9.79 3.60
N ILE A 29 9.22 8.51 3.91
CA ILE A 29 9.59 7.96 5.22
C ILE A 29 11.01 7.41 5.08
N ASP A 30 11.98 8.17 5.56
CA ASP A 30 13.42 7.91 5.52
C ASP A 30 14.02 7.55 6.89
N LYS A 31 13.16 7.38 7.88
CA LYS A 31 13.50 7.04 9.27
C LYS A 31 12.34 6.30 9.94
N ASN A 32 12.63 5.64 11.05
CA ASN A 32 11.61 4.92 11.83
C ASN A 32 10.61 5.90 12.45
N LEU A 33 9.33 5.74 12.16
CA LEU A 33 8.26 6.61 12.65
C LEU A 33 7.01 5.81 13.01
N THR A 34 6.24 6.37 13.94
CA THR A 34 4.84 5.99 14.16
C THR A 34 3.94 7.17 13.80
N ILE A 35 2.91 6.94 13.00
CA ILE A 35 1.86 7.93 12.69
C ILE A 35 0.53 7.37 13.18
N ASP A 36 -0.11 8.07 14.12
CA ASP A 36 -1.48 7.78 14.54
C ASP A 36 -2.43 8.82 13.95
N GLY A 37 -3.27 8.36 13.04
CA GLY A 37 -4.22 9.21 12.34
C GLY A 37 -5.39 9.70 13.20
N LYS A 38 -5.59 9.14 14.40
CA LYS A 38 -6.70 9.53 15.32
C LYS A 38 -8.08 9.53 14.65
N GLY A 39 -8.31 8.59 13.73
CA GLY A 39 -9.56 8.49 12.97
C GLY A 39 -9.69 9.49 11.82
N LYS A 40 -8.65 10.25 11.52
CA LYS A 40 -8.65 11.22 10.42
C LYS A 40 -8.37 10.55 9.07
N THR A 41 -8.69 11.26 8.00
CA THR A 41 -8.35 10.88 6.63
C THR A 41 -7.05 11.57 6.21
N ILE A 42 -6.14 10.81 5.61
CA ILE A 42 -5.00 11.34 4.87
C ILE A 42 -5.33 11.16 3.39
N SER A 43 -5.36 12.25 2.65
CA SER A 43 -5.80 12.25 1.25
C SER A 43 -4.80 12.96 0.35
N VAL A 44 -4.62 12.45 -0.86
CA VAL A 44 -4.07 13.27 -1.96
C VAL A 44 -5.06 14.38 -2.32
N ALA A 45 -4.62 15.39 -3.08
CA ALA A 45 -5.46 16.55 -3.41
C ALA A 45 -6.78 16.13 -4.11
N GLU A 46 -6.67 15.24 -5.10
CA GLU A 46 -7.81 14.68 -5.84
C GLU A 46 -7.73 13.15 -5.82
N PRO A 47 -8.47 12.47 -4.92
CA PRO A 47 -8.48 11.01 -4.84
C PRO A 47 -8.85 10.35 -6.16
N GLY A 48 -8.06 9.34 -6.59
CA GLY A 48 -8.23 8.65 -7.86
C GLY A 48 -7.81 9.45 -9.11
N VAL A 49 -7.26 10.67 -8.95
CA VAL A 49 -6.80 11.55 -10.04
C VAL A 49 -5.37 12.03 -9.85
N SER A 50 -5.00 12.49 -8.64
CA SER A 50 -3.65 12.97 -8.36
C SER A 50 -2.60 11.90 -8.61
N ASN A 51 -1.52 12.23 -9.30
CA ASN A 51 -0.47 11.31 -9.75
C ASN A 51 0.68 11.13 -8.75
N TYR A 52 0.39 11.12 -7.46
CA TYR A 52 1.38 10.85 -6.40
C TYR A 52 0.78 9.94 -5.32
N ARG A 53 1.68 9.31 -4.54
CA ARG A 53 1.29 8.41 -3.44
C ARG A 53 1.13 9.21 -2.14
N ILE A 54 0.56 8.55 -1.14
CA ILE A 54 0.57 9.12 0.21
C ILE A 54 1.93 8.90 0.84
N PHE A 55 2.42 7.64 0.90
CA PHE A 55 3.70 7.32 1.54
C PHE A 55 4.63 6.52 0.62
N LYS A 56 5.92 6.83 0.70
CA LYS A 56 7.02 6.00 0.24
C LYS A 56 7.91 5.68 1.45
N ILE A 57 8.08 4.40 1.77
CA ILE A 57 8.81 3.92 2.96
C ILE A 57 10.11 3.29 2.49
N GLY A 58 11.24 3.91 2.85
CA GLY A 58 12.56 3.47 2.43
C GLY A 58 12.79 3.57 0.91
N LEU A 59 13.81 2.87 0.42
CA LEU A 59 14.24 2.86 -0.97
C LEU A 59 13.80 1.58 -1.67
N TYR A 60 13.49 1.68 -2.95
CA TYR A 60 13.15 0.51 -3.77
C TYR A 60 14.39 -0.38 -4.02
N GLU A 61 15.51 0.24 -4.38
CA GLU A 61 16.80 -0.39 -4.59
C GLU A 61 17.84 0.22 -3.63
N PRO A 62 17.85 -0.20 -2.35
CA PRO A 62 18.82 0.28 -1.39
C PRO A 62 20.20 -0.27 -1.70
N GLU A 63 21.25 0.46 -1.33
CA GLU A 63 22.61 -0.06 -1.32
C GLU A 63 22.75 -1.22 -0.31
N ASP A 64 23.74 -2.10 -0.53
CA ASP A 64 24.00 -3.20 0.39
C ASP A 64 24.30 -2.67 1.80
N GLY A 65 23.61 -3.23 2.80
CA GLY A 65 23.75 -2.80 4.20
C GLY A 65 22.96 -1.54 4.58
N ALA A 66 22.09 -1.03 3.70
CA ALA A 66 21.20 0.07 4.05
C ALA A 66 20.37 -0.25 5.30
N GLU A 67 20.19 0.75 6.18
CA GLU A 67 19.37 0.60 7.38
C GLU A 67 17.90 0.29 7.02
N LEU A 68 17.25 -0.53 7.85
CA LEU A 68 15.82 -0.78 7.74
C LEU A 68 15.04 0.44 8.22
N ILE A 69 14.08 0.85 7.40
CA ILE A 69 13.18 1.97 7.69
C ILE A 69 11.79 1.41 8.00
N SER A 70 11.25 1.74 9.17
CA SER A 70 9.94 1.26 9.59
C SER A 70 8.93 2.39 9.72
N LEU A 71 7.73 2.18 9.15
CA LEU A 71 6.56 2.97 9.45
C LEU A 71 5.54 2.12 10.20
N THR A 72 5.12 2.59 11.38
CA THR A 72 3.89 2.14 12.03
C THR A 72 2.79 3.15 11.76
N LEU A 73 1.72 2.74 11.08
CA LEU A 73 0.60 3.61 10.70
C LEU A 73 -0.69 3.09 11.34
N LYS A 74 -1.42 3.95 12.04
CA LYS A 74 -2.60 3.54 12.80
C LYS A 74 -3.79 4.48 12.62
N ASN A 75 -4.98 3.90 12.74
CA ASN A 75 -6.24 4.62 12.94
C ASN A 75 -6.49 5.74 11.92
N CYS A 76 -6.36 5.46 10.62
CA CYS A 76 -6.67 6.45 9.59
C CYS A 76 -7.29 5.85 8.32
N THR A 77 -7.97 6.71 7.59
CA THR A 77 -8.42 6.46 6.23
C THR A 77 -7.42 7.03 5.24
N LEU A 78 -7.15 6.30 4.16
CA LEU A 78 -6.20 6.66 3.12
C LEU A 78 -6.93 6.76 1.78
N TYR A 79 -7.07 7.96 1.26
CA TYR A 79 -7.61 8.22 -0.08
C TYR A 79 -6.47 8.47 -1.06
N GLY A 80 -6.13 7.44 -1.83
CA GLY A 80 -5.01 7.48 -2.77
C GLY A 80 -5.34 8.15 -4.10
N GLY A 81 -4.31 8.40 -4.90
CA GLY A 81 -4.42 9.01 -6.22
C GLY A 81 -4.59 8.02 -7.37
N ASP A 82 -4.46 8.53 -8.60
CA ASP A 82 -4.22 7.76 -9.80
C ASP A 82 -2.71 7.75 -10.11
N GLY A 83 -2.05 6.71 -9.66
CA GLY A 83 -0.61 6.57 -9.88
C GLY A 83 -0.22 5.98 -11.23
N THR A 84 -1.13 5.86 -12.20
CA THR A 84 -0.82 5.27 -13.51
C THR A 84 0.20 6.08 -14.32
N ALA A 85 0.28 7.37 -14.08
CA ALA A 85 1.21 8.31 -14.71
C ALA A 85 2.30 8.81 -13.75
N LEU A 86 2.49 8.18 -12.60
CA LEU A 86 3.47 8.60 -11.61
C LEU A 86 4.89 8.46 -12.17
N VAL A 87 5.62 9.55 -12.19
CA VAL A 87 7.04 9.58 -12.54
C VAL A 87 7.84 9.56 -11.24
N ASP A 88 8.39 8.39 -10.90
CA ASP A 88 9.37 8.28 -9.82
C ASP A 88 10.76 8.46 -10.43
N THR A 89 11.44 9.54 -10.08
CA THR A 89 12.74 9.88 -10.64
C THR A 89 13.87 8.97 -10.13
N GLU A 90 13.61 8.18 -9.11
CA GLU A 90 14.63 7.31 -8.51
C GLU A 90 14.62 5.89 -9.09
N THR A 91 13.61 5.53 -9.88
CA THR A 91 13.53 4.19 -10.47
C THR A 91 13.01 4.23 -11.89
N THR A 92 13.51 3.34 -12.75
CA THR A 92 12.94 3.07 -14.08
C THR A 92 11.51 2.49 -13.99
N MET A 93 10.97 2.37 -12.79
CA MET A 93 9.69 1.74 -12.46
C MET A 93 8.59 2.76 -12.14
N ALA A 94 8.51 3.82 -12.96
CA ALA A 94 7.48 4.86 -12.88
C ALA A 94 6.02 4.32 -12.81
N THR A 95 5.83 3.05 -13.13
CA THR A 95 4.51 2.42 -13.16
C THR A 95 4.17 1.59 -11.91
N TRP A 96 5.06 1.55 -10.92
CA TRP A 96 4.86 0.81 -9.66
C TRP A 96 4.23 1.72 -8.60
N SER A 97 3.10 2.22 -8.96
CA SER A 97 2.35 3.14 -8.12
C SER A 97 1.41 2.39 -7.19
N ALA A 98 1.23 2.93 -6.01
CA ALA A 98 0.29 2.52 -4.98
C ALA A 98 0.01 3.70 -4.06
N THR A 99 -1.01 3.63 -3.24
CA THR A 99 -1.24 4.59 -2.15
C THR A 99 -0.04 4.59 -1.18
N ILE A 100 0.48 3.40 -0.87
CA ILE A 100 1.74 3.23 -0.12
C ILE A 100 2.70 2.35 -0.93
N LEU A 101 3.93 2.82 -1.13
CA LEU A 101 5.05 2.01 -1.58
C LEU A 101 5.93 1.65 -0.38
N VAL A 102 6.15 0.37 -0.16
CA VAL A 102 7.14 -0.15 0.80
C VAL A 102 8.36 -0.60 0.01
N GLY A 103 9.46 0.12 0.13
CA GLY A 103 10.73 -0.19 -0.52
C GLY A 103 11.41 -1.43 0.05
N ALA A 104 12.49 -1.90 -0.58
CA ALA A 104 13.14 -3.15 -0.17
C ALA A 104 13.81 -3.07 1.21
N ASN A 105 14.27 -1.89 1.65
CA ASN A 105 14.69 -1.66 3.03
C ASN A 105 13.57 -1.04 3.91
N GLY A 106 12.33 -1.01 3.40
CA GLY A 106 11.17 -0.51 4.15
C GLY A 106 10.40 -1.64 4.84
N THR A 107 9.73 -1.31 5.94
CA THR A 107 8.72 -2.17 6.56
C THR A 107 7.49 -1.36 6.94
N LEU A 108 6.31 -1.96 6.81
CA LEU A 108 5.05 -1.33 7.20
C LEU A 108 4.33 -2.18 8.25
N THR A 109 4.03 -1.59 9.39
CA THR A 109 3.05 -2.12 10.34
C THR A 109 1.81 -1.23 10.31
N GLY A 110 0.65 -1.79 9.96
CA GLY A 110 -0.62 -1.06 9.85
C GLY A 110 -1.68 -1.62 10.79
N GLU A 111 -2.42 -0.74 11.44
CA GLU A 111 -3.52 -1.11 12.33
C GLU A 111 -4.72 -0.18 12.14
N ASN A 112 -5.92 -0.76 11.99
CA ASN A 112 -7.17 -0.02 11.81
C ASN A 112 -7.11 0.98 10.64
N LEU A 113 -6.63 0.54 9.48
CA LEU A 113 -6.52 1.37 8.27
C LEU A 113 -7.66 1.08 7.31
N LEU A 114 -8.17 2.13 6.68
CA LEU A 114 -9.09 2.03 5.54
C LEU A 114 -8.40 2.60 4.29
N PHE A 115 -8.22 1.77 3.27
CA PHE A 115 -7.79 2.17 1.93
C PHE A 115 -9.00 2.26 1.00
N ASP A 116 -9.22 3.40 0.38
CA ASP A 116 -10.35 3.63 -0.53
C ASP A 116 -9.98 4.66 -1.62
N LYS A 117 -10.75 4.69 -2.71
CA LYS A 117 -10.70 5.71 -3.76
C LYS A 117 -9.36 5.85 -4.48
N ALA A 118 -8.58 4.78 -4.59
CA ALA A 118 -7.35 4.82 -5.34
C ALA A 118 -7.45 4.03 -6.64
N LYS A 119 -6.76 4.53 -7.67
CA LYS A 119 -6.53 3.83 -8.92
C LYS A 119 -5.03 3.86 -9.23
N ASN A 120 -4.44 2.71 -9.56
CA ASN A 120 -3.00 2.65 -9.69
C ASN A 120 -2.51 1.59 -10.68
N GLY A 121 -1.22 1.62 -10.99
CA GLY A 121 -0.57 0.69 -11.90
C GLY A 121 -0.57 -0.74 -11.38
N TYR A 122 0.36 -1.10 -10.47
CA TYR A 122 0.47 -2.48 -9.97
C TYR A 122 -0.55 -2.81 -8.89
N ALA A 123 -0.73 -1.95 -7.89
CA ALA A 123 -1.75 -2.10 -6.87
C ALA A 123 -2.23 -0.72 -6.42
N ALA A 124 -3.52 -0.58 -6.15
CA ALA A 124 -4.02 0.73 -5.74
C ALA A 124 -3.79 1.04 -4.25
N GLY A 125 -3.80 0.02 -3.40
CA GLY A 125 -3.54 0.18 -1.96
C GLY A 125 -2.06 0.16 -1.62
N ILE A 126 -1.43 -1.01 -1.64
CA ILE A 126 -0.03 -1.18 -1.23
C ILE A 126 0.75 -1.95 -2.30
N MET A 127 1.89 -1.40 -2.69
CA MET A 127 2.96 -2.09 -3.39
C MET A 127 4.08 -2.38 -2.39
N ALA A 128 4.39 -3.65 -2.13
CA ALA A 128 5.39 -4.05 -1.15
C ALA A 128 6.58 -4.76 -1.79
N CYS A 129 7.77 -4.21 -1.57
CA CYS A 129 9.08 -4.81 -1.81
C CYS A 129 9.81 -5.15 -0.50
N GLY A 130 9.31 -4.65 0.64
CA GLY A 130 9.70 -5.02 2.00
C GLY A 130 8.51 -5.58 2.76
N ASP A 131 8.76 -6.10 3.95
CA ASP A 131 7.78 -6.83 4.75
C ASP A 131 6.64 -5.95 5.25
N ILE A 132 5.44 -6.53 5.31
CA ILE A 132 4.24 -5.84 5.76
C ILE A 132 3.46 -6.66 6.78
N THR A 133 2.97 -6.00 7.81
CA THR A 133 2.08 -6.60 8.82
C THR A 133 0.88 -5.70 9.03
N LEU A 134 -0.32 -6.20 8.74
CA LEU A 134 -1.55 -5.43 8.81
C LEU A 134 -2.58 -6.14 9.69
N THR A 135 -3.22 -5.37 10.57
CA THR A 135 -4.27 -5.87 11.47
C THR A 135 -5.51 -4.98 11.40
N ASN A 136 -6.69 -5.56 11.31
CA ASN A 136 -7.96 -4.84 11.26
C ASN A 136 -8.02 -3.81 10.11
N CYS A 137 -7.44 -4.10 8.97
CA CYS A 137 -7.40 -3.17 7.83
C CYS A 137 -8.46 -3.52 6.79
N THR A 138 -9.00 -2.48 6.14
CA THR A 138 -9.98 -2.62 5.06
C THR A 138 -9.41 -2.04 3.76
N PHE A 139 -9.51 -2.80 2.69
CA PHE A 139 -9.18 -2.41 1.33
C PHE A 139 -10.46 -2.49 0.50
N GLN A 140 -10.97 -1.35 0.04
CA GLN A 140 -12.22 -1.33 -0.70
C GLN A 140 -12.19 -0.41 -1.93
N ASN A 141 -12.91 -0.80 -2.97
CA ASN A 141 -13.13 0.00 -4.18
C ASN A 141 -11.81 0.47 -4.83
N LEU A 142 -10.77 -0.35 -4.75
CA LEU A 142 -9.46 -0.07 -5.30
C LEU A 142 -9.33 -0.69 -6.69
N SER A 143 -8.61 -0.01 -7.60
CA SER A 143 -8.46 -0.47 -8.98
C SER A 143 -7.00 -0.49 -9.41
N GLY A 144 -6.47 -1.69 -9.65
CA GLY A 144 -5.14 -1.91 -10.22
C GLY A 144 -5.19 -2.17 -11.72
N THR A 145 -4.24 -1.65 -12.51
CA THR A 145 -4.22 -1.87 -13.96
C THR A 145 -3.27 -2.99 -14.39
N LYS A 146 -2.29 -3.38 -13.57
CA LYS A 146 -1.25 -4.36 -13.95
C LYS A 146 -1.20 -5.61 -13.08
N ALA A 147 -1.54 -5.51 -11.81
CA ALA A 147 -1.59 -6.64 -10.87
C ALA A 147 -2.45 -6.23 -9.66
N GLY A 148 -2.78 -7.09 -8.76
CA GLY A 148 -3.51 -6.86 -7.54
C GLY A 148 -4.34 -5.57 -7.42
N GLY A 149 -5.65 -5.64 -7.38
CA GLY A 149 -6.47 -4.42 -7.23
C GLY A 149 -6.11 -3.61 -6.00
N ALA A 150 -5.87 -4.28 -4.88
CA ALA A 150 -5.53 -3.64 -3.61
C ALA A 150 -4.06 -3.80 -3.22
N LEU A 151 -3.49 -4.98 -3.40
CA LEU A 151 -2.18 -5.34 -2.86
C LEU A 151 -1.34 -6.09 -3.89
N TYR A 152 -0.08 -5.68 -4.01
CA TYR A 152 0.98 -6.44 -4.68
C TYR A 152 2.15 -6.66 -3.73
N THR A 153 2.58 -7.92 -3.60
CA THR A 153 3.77 -8.28 -2.82
C THR A 153 4.82 -8.90 -3.71
N ASN A 154 6.02 -8.31 -3.73
CA ASN A 154 7.12 -8.68 -4.60
C ASN A 154 7.93 -9.86 -4.03
N LYS A 155 8.84 -10.40 -4.83
CA LYS A 155 9.70 -11.52 -4.49
C LYS A 155 10.45 -11.29 -3.16
N GLY A 156 10.39 -12.31 -2.29
CA GLY A 156 11.06 -12.32 -1.00
C GLY A 156 10.30 -11.62 0.14
N VAL A 157 9.20 -10.92 -0.17
CA VAL A 157 8.37 -10.25 0.83
C VAL A 157 7.61 -11.27 1.68
N THR A 158 7.55 -11.00 2.98
CA THR A 158 6.62 -11.66 3.91
C THR A 158 5.48 -10.71 4.27
N GLY A 159 4.26 -11.07 3.88
CA GLY A 159 3.03 -10.36 4.23
C GLY A 159 2.27 -11.08 5.35
N ARG A 160 1.82 -10.36 6.37
CA ARG A 160 0.97 -10.89 7.45
C ARG A 160 -0.27 -10.03 7.59
N PHE A 161 -1.43 -10.64 7.39
CA PHE A 161 -2.74 -9.97 7.40
C PHE A 161 -3.64 -10.68 8.40
N THR A 162 -4.09 -9.95 9.43
CA THR A 162 -4.98 -10.49 10.45
C THR A 162 -6.25 -9.65 10.51
N ASN A 163 -7.41 -10.31 10.44
CA ASN A 163 -8.73 -9.65 10.48
C ASN A 163 -8.85 -8.52 9.45
N CYS A 164 -8.33 -8.75 8.22
CA CYS A 164 -8.39 -7.78 7.14
C CYS A 164 -9.52 -8.09 6.16
N THR A 165 -10.12 -7.04 5.59
CA THR A 165 -11.21 -7.16 4.62
C THR A 165 -10.79 -6.57 3.27
N PHE A 166 -11.02 -7.33 2.19
CA PHE A 166 -10.77 -6.93 0.82
C PHE A 166 -12.11 -6.97 0.07
N THR A 167 -12.67 -5.80 -0.27
CA THR A 167 -14.03 -5.74 -0.82
C THR A 167 -14.08 -4.91 -2.10
N ASN A 168 -14.70 -5.47 -3.16
CA ASN A 168 -14.95 -4.77 -4.42
C ASN A 168 -13.68 -4.18 -5.06
N ASN A 169 -12.52 -4.82 -4.86
CA ASN A 169 -11.30 -4.40 -5.52
C ASN A 169 -11.24 -5.01 -6.92
N THR A 170 -10.69 -4.28 -7.87
CA THR A 170 -10.61 -4.71 -9.26
C THR A 170 -9.17 -4.67 -9.77
N SER A 171 -8.84 -5.61 -10.67
CA SER A 171 -7.58 -5.59 -11.41
C SER A 171 -7.86 -5.81 -12.90
N GLU A 172 -7.19 -5.06 -13.75
CA GLU A 172 -7.23 -5.30 -15.21
C GLU A 172 -6.32 -6.48 -15.62
N ALA A 173 -5.50 -7.00 -14.72
CA ALA A 173 -4.61 -8.13 -14.94
C ALA A 173 -4.96 -9.29 -13.99
N HIS A 174 -4.19 -9.52 -12.94
CA HIS A 174 -4.30 -10.71 -12.09
C HIS A 174 -4.64 -10.34 -10.65
N GLY A 175 -5.38 -11.20 -9.95
CA GLY A 175 -5.74 -11.03 -8.54
C GLY A 175 -6.59 -9.79 -8.30
N GLY A 176 -7.91 -9.90 -8.35
CA GLY A 176 -8.82 -8.77 -8.16
C GLY A 176 -8.56 -7.97 -6.89
N ALA A 177 -8.11 -8.61 -5.82
CA ALA A 177 -7.61 -7.94 -4.63
C ALA A 177 -6.10 -8.03 -4.51
N VAL A 178 -5.51 -9.22 -4.57
CA VAL A 178 -4.11 -9.47 -4.20
C VAL A 178 -3.37 -10.21 -5.29
N CYS A 179 -2.16 -9.75 -5.62
CA CYS A 179 -1.20 -10.47 -6.42
C CYS A 179 0.08 -10.71 -5.62
N CYS A 180 0.42 -11.99 -5.43
CA CYS A 180 1.64 -12.45 -4.75
C CYS A 180 2.67 -12.87 -5.80
N SER A 181 3.79 -12.17 -5.92
CA SER A 181 4.82 -12.44 -6.93
C SER A 181 6.11 -12.95 -6.29
N GLY A 182 6.22 -14.27 -6.07
CA GLY A 182 7.38 -14.88 -5.40
C GLY A 182 7.52 -14.50 -3.92
N SER A 183 6.41 -14.15 -3.28
CA SER A 183 6.29 -13.73 -1.88
C SER A 183 5.55 -14.77 -1.06
N THR A 184 5.66 -14.70 0.26
CA THR A 184 4.89 -15.51 1.20
C THR A 184 3.91 -14.63 1.96
N ASN A 185 2.62 -14.94 1.88
CA ASN A 185 1.58 -14.15 2.51
C ASN A 185 0.66 -15.02 3.38
N TYR A 186 0.44 -14.57 4.61
CA TYR A 186 -0.43 -15.22 5.61
C TYR A 186 -1.68 -14.38 5.81
N PHE A 187 -2.85 -14.97 5.58
CA PHE A 187 -4.15 -14.34 5.77
C PHE A 187 -4.91 -15.07 6.88
N THR A 188 -4.97 -14.47 8.06
CA THR A 188 -5.68 -15.03 9.22
C THR A 188 -6.96 -14.24 9.45
N ASP A 189 -8.10 -14.91 9.52
CA ASP A 189 -9.42 -14.30 9.72
C ASP A 189 -9.76 -13.18 8.72
N CYS A 190 -9.28 -13.32 7.47
CA CYS A 190 -9.48 -12.33 6.42
C CYS A 190 -10.70 -12.64 5.55
N VAL A 191 -11.35 -11.59 5.06
CA VAL A 191 -12.55 -11.68 4.21
C VAL A 191 -12.29 -11.10 2.83
N PHE A 192 -12.63 -11.85 1.79
CA PHE A 192 -12.53 -11.43 0.38
C PHE A 192 -13.92 -11.47 -0.27
N THR A 193 -14.47 -10.32 -0.64
CA THR A 193 -15.83 -10.22 -1.19
C THR A 193 -15.87 -9.31 -2.41
N GLY A 194 -16.48 -9.77 -3.51
CA GLY A 194 -16.71 -8.95 -4.70
C GLY A 194 -15.45 -8.51 -5.45
N ASN A 195 -14.28 -9.10 -5.17
CA ASN A 195 -13.05 -8.76 -5.88
C ASN A 195 -13.02 -9.40 -7.27
N THR A 196 -12.57 -8.69 -8.29
CA THR A 196 -12.68 -9.13 -9.68
C THR A 196 -11.45 -8.80 -10.51
N SER A 197 -10.97 -9.76 -11.30
CA SER A 197 -10.02 -9.54 -12.39
C SER A 197 -10.79 -9.37 -13.70
N THR A 198 -10.57 -8.27 -14.45
CA THR A 198 -11.38 -7.88 -15.60
C THR A 198 -10.71 -7.99 -16.96
N GLY A 199 -9.41 -8.24 -17.02
CA GLY A 199 -8.65 -8.33 -18.29
C GLY A 199 -8.92 -9.61 -19.08
N LYS A 200 -8.43 -9.67 -20.32
CA LYS A 200 -8.67 -10.81 -21.23
C LYS A 200 -7.90 -12.09 -20.88
N SER A 201 -6.80 -11.99 -20.15
CA SER A 201 -5.93 -13.12 -19.76
C SER A 201 -5.64 -13.04 -18.28
N THR A 202 -6.69 -13.02 -17.48
CA THR A 202 -6.60 -12.83 -16.02
C THR A 202 -6.68 -14.14 -15.28
N ASN A 203 -6.01 -14.20 -14.12
CA ASN A 203 -6.07 -15.31 -13.21
C ASN A 203 -6.34 -14.81 -11.79
N GLY A 204 -7.04 -15.63 -10.97
CA GLY A 204 -7.34 -15.32 -9.59
C GLY A 204 -8.35 -14.18 -9.43
N GLY A 205 -9.63 -14.48 -9.24
CA GLY A 205 -10.66 -13.47 -9.01
C GLY A 205 -10.36 -12.59 -7.81
N ALA A 206 -9.96 -13.17 -6.68
CA ALA A 206 -9.52 -12.43 -5.49
C ALA A 206 -8.00 -12.43 -5.35
N ILE A 207 -7.37 -13.61 -5.29
CA ILE A 207 -5.93 -13.76 -5.06
C ILE A 207 -5.30 -14.45 -6.27
N PHE A 208 -4.13 -13.97 -6.69
CA PHE A 208 -3.30 -14.60 -7.70
C PHE A 208 -1.87 -14.84 -7.16
N LEU A 209 -1.40 -16.07 -7.32
CA LEU A 209 -0.03 -16.46 -7.00
C LEU A 209 0.79 -16.49 -8.29
N GLN A 210 1.76 -15.62 -8.40
CA GLN A 210 2.63 -15.47 -9.57
C GLN A 210 4.05 -15.88 -9.21
N ASN A 211 4.70 -16.62 -10.11
CA ASN A 211 6.05 -17.13 -9.99
C ASN A 211 6.22 -18.28 -8.98
N ALA A 212 7.26 -19.08 -9.20
CA ALA A 212 7.62 -20.18 -8.30
C ALA A 212 7.99 -19.63 -6.90
N GLY A 213 7.44 -20.23 -5.86
CA GLY A 213 7.70 -19.83 -4.48
C GLY A 213 6.70 -18.82 -3.89
N ALA A 214 5.72 -18.36 -4.67
CA ALA A 214 4.62 -17.58 -4.09
C ALA A 214 3.66 -18.50 -3.32
N SER A 215 3.20 -18.04 -2.14
CA SER A 215 2.21 -18.75 -1.33
C SER A 215 1.26 -17.77 -0.64
N ALA A 216 0.07 -18.26 -0.33
CA ALA A 216 -0.90 -17.59 0.53
C ALA A 216 -1.49 -18.63 1.49
N GLU A 217 -1.35 -18.40 2.79
CA GLU A 217 -1.76 -19.29 3.88
C GLU A 217 -2.73 -18.59 4.84
#